data_e1e825e44b99ed21f4da6f09b676174b
#
_entry.id   e1e825e44b99ed21f4da6f09b676174b
#
_cell.length_a   1.000
_cell.length_b   1.000
_cell.length_c   1.000
_cell.angle_alpha   90.00
_cell.angle_beta   90.00
_cell.angle_gamma   90.00
#
_symmetry.space_group_name_H-M   'P 1'
#
loop_
_entity.id
_entity.type
_entity.pdbx_description
1 polymer ?
#
loop_
_entity_poly.entity_id
_entity_poly.type
_entity_poly.pdbx_seq_one_letter_code
_entity_poly.pdbx_strand_id
1 'polypeptide(L)'
;MPINPPTDYKPHPNLKRVRKGLVIINTGNGKGKTTAGFGMMLRAWGRGMNTMAVQFIKSEKSKYGEQMAAEKIGIEMIPAGRGFSWTSKDLSEDEALAQNGWRIAKEKITSGDYDVIMLDEITYPVSWGWIDVDEVLEVIENKPEMLNLIITGRDAHE
;
A
#
# COMPACT_ATOMS: atom_id res chain seq x y z
N MET A 1 28.18 27.78 0.64
CA MET A 1 29.26 26.87 1.05
C MET A 1 28.83 25.46 0.79
N PRO A 2 29.60 24.61 0.10
CA PRO A 2 29.28 23.23 0.00
C PRO A 2 29.31 22.55 1.37
N ILE A 3 28.20 21.96 1.81
CA ILE A 3 28.16 21.19 3.04
C ILE A 3 28.82 19.84 2.72
N ASN A 4 30.02 19.62 3.19
CA ASN A 4 30.64 18.31 3.09
C ASN A 4 29.87 17.32 3.98
N PRO A 5 29.53 16.13 3.48
CA PRO A 5 28.91 15.09 4.30
C PRO A 5 29.86 14.72 5.46
N PRO A 6 29.32 14.34 6.63
CA PRO A 6 30.13 13.87 7.74
C PRO A 6 31.09 12.76 7.27
N THR A 7 32.38 12.93 7.46
CA THR A 7 33.41 11.96 7.04
C THR A 7 33.51 10.74 7.97
N ASP A 8 32.73 10.72 9.05
CA ASP A 8 32.75 9.74 10.13
C ASP A 8 31.59 8.75 10.09
N TYR A 9 30.75 8.78 9.03
CA TYR A 9 29.72 7.76 8.83
C TYR A 9 30.37 6.39 8.60
N LYS A 10 30.51 5.64 9.67
CA LYS A 10 30.88 4.21 9.59
C LYS A 10 29.60 3.37 9.62
N PRO A 11 29.34 2.55 8.59
CA PRO A 11 28.25 1.58 8.69
C PRO A 11 28.49 0.70 9.92
N HIS A 12 27.40 0.41 10.65
CA HIS A 12 27.49 -0.38 11.89
C HIS A 12 28.13 -1.73 11.56
N PRO A 13 29.30 -2.10 12.14
CA PRO A 13 30.12 -3.22 11.66
C PRO A 13 29.48 -4.60 11.85
N ASN A 14 28.39 -4.70 12.63
CA ASN A 14 27.76 -5.96 13.02
C ASN A 14 26.36 -6.16 12.46
N LEU A 15 25.89 -5.35 11.49
CA LEU A 15 24.60 -5.55 10.88
C LEU A 15 24.66 -6.71 9.87
N LYS A 16 24.14 -7.86 10.24
CA LYS A 16 23.84 -8.92 9.30
C LYS A 16 22.68 -8.44 8.40
N ARG A 17 22.90 -8.39 7.10
CA ARG A 17 21.83 -8.14 6.13
C ARG A 17 20.90 -9.36 6.10
N VAL A 18 19.72 -9.20 6.66
CA VAL A 18 18.63 -10.17 6.49
C VAL A 18 17.84 -9.77 5.26
N ARG A 19 17.73 -10.66 4.28
CA ARG A 19 16.84 -10.45 3.12
C ARG A 19 15.46 -10.97 3.49
N LYS A 20 14.51 -10.08 3.66
CA LYS A 20 13.10 -10.39 3.87
C LYS A 20 12.24 -9.26 3.33
N GLY A 21 11.03 -9.57 2.93
CA GLY A 21 10.00 -8.57 2.63
C GLY A 21 9.55 -7.84 3.90
N LEU A 22 9.33 -6.55 3.77
CA LEU A 22 8.92 -5.68 4.87
C LEU A 22 7.42 -5.41 4.81
N VAL A 23 6.82 -5.14 5.96
CA VAL A 23 5.53 -4.47 6.06
C VAL A 23 5.81 -3.02 6.46
N ILE A 24 5.38 -2.09 5.64
CA ILE A 24 5.65 -0.66 5.80
C ILE A 24 4.31 0.06 5.92
N ILE A 25 4.07 0.71 7.04
CA ILE A 25 2.83 1.42 7.31
C ILE A 25 3.07 2.93 7.28
N ASN A 26 2.44 3.61 6.33
CA ASN A 26 2.41 5.07 6.25
C ASN A 26 1.10 5.56 6.85
N THR A 27 1.12 6.02 8.08
CA THR A 27 -0.05 6.48 8.82
C THR A 27 0.07 7.92 9.31
N GLY A 28 -0.96 8.42 9.96
CA GLY A 28 -1.05 9.77 10.53
C GLY A 28 -1.94 10.73 9.74
N ASN A 29 -2.23 11.89 10.35
CA ASN A 29 -3.23 12.84 9.86
C ASN A 29 -2.79 13.71 8.68
N GLY A 30 -1.49 13.81 8.40
CA GLY A 30 -0.93 14.60 7.30
C GLY A 30 -1.26 14.04 5.91
N LYS A 31 -0.94 14.82 4.88
CA LYS A 31 -0.95 14.38 3.48
C LYS A 31 0.39 13.70 3.12
N GLY A 32 0.40 12.94 2.01
CA GLY A 32 1.63 12.36 1.46
C GLY A 32 1.80 10.87 1.71
N LYS A 33 0.92 10.20 2.46
CA LYS A 33 0.99 8.75 2.72
C LYS A 33 0.99 7.91 1.42
N THR A 34 0.00 8.12 0.57
CA THR A 34 -0.09 7.50 -0.76
C THR A 34 1.11 7.86 -1.62
N THR A 35 1.52 9.14 -1.63
CA THR A 35 2.67 9.61 -2.41
C THR A 35 3.97 8.91 -1.98
N ALA A 36 4.18 8.74 -0.67
CA ALA A 36 5.33 8.02 -0.14
C ALA A 36 5.30 6.54 -0.55
N GLY A 37 4.13 5.88 -0.42
CA GLY A 37 3.93 4.50 -0.85
C GLY A 37 4.17 4.32 -2.35
N PHE A 38 3.59 5.19 -3.16
CA PHE A 38 3.80 5.16 -4.62
C PHE A 38 5.26 5.41 -5.00
N GLY A 39 5.96 6.30 -4.31
CA GLY A 39 7.39 6.52 -4.52
C GLY A 39 8.24 5.27 -4.26
N MET A 40 7.90 4.48 -3.24
CA MET A 40 8.54 3.18 -2.99
C MET A 40 8.25 2.17 -4.09
N MET A 41 6.98 2.07 -4.55
CA MET A 41 6.60 1.22 -5.68
C MET A 41 7.33 1.61 -6.97
N LEU A 42 7.37 2.91 -7.29
CA LEU A 42 8.07 3.41 -8.48
C LEU A 42 9.57 3.04 -8.44
N ARG A 43 10.19 3.16 -7.26
CA ARG A 43 11.58 2.76 -7.06
C ARG A 43 11.79 1.24 -7.26
N ALA A 44 10.86 0.42 -6.79
CA ALA A 44 10.89 -1.03 -6.96
C ALA A 44 10.69 -1.40 -8.44
N TRP A 45 9.67 -0.82 -9.09
CA TRP A 45 9.40 -0.98 -10.52
C TRP A 45 10.62 -0.63 -11.38
N GLY A 46 11.28 0.51 -11.10
CA GLY A 46 12.51 0.90 -11.80
C GLY A 46 13.69 -0.06 -11.62
N ARG A 47 13.59 -1.03 -10.71
CA ARG A 47 14.50 -2.15 -10.50
C ARG A 47 14.04 -3.44 -11.15
N GLY A 48 12.95 -3.41 -11.92
CA GLY A 48 12.36 -4.58 -12.57
C GLY A 48 11.57 -5.49 -11.62
N MET A 49 11.17 -4.98 -10.44
CA MET A 49 10.31 -5.69 -9.49
C MET A 49 8.85 -5.60 -9.92
N ASN A 50 8.08 -6.68 -9.78
CA ASN A 50 6.65 -6.68 -10.03
C ASN A 50 5.91 -5.95 -8.93
N THR A 51 5.20 -4.88 -9.30
CA THR A 51 4.52 -4.01 -8.33
C THR A 51 3.07 -3.79 -8.72
N MET A 52 2.19 -3.72 -7.73
CA MET A 52 0.79 -3.34 -7.91
C MET A 52 0.22 -2.63 -6.68
N ALA A 53 -0.94 -1.99 -6.84
CA ALA A 53 -1.70 -1.42 -5.73
C ALA A 53 -3.18 -1.75 -5.79
N VAL A 54 -3.81 -1.89 -4.62
CA VAL A 54 -5.26 -1.83 -4.43
C VAL A 54 -5.58 -0.54 -3.67
N GLN A 55 -6.49 0.28 -4.22
CA GLN A 55 -6.87 1.58 -3.66
C GLN A 55 -8.31 1.54 -3.12
N PHE A 56 -8.46 1.46 -1.80
CA PHE A 56 -9.73 1.12 -1.15
C PHE A 56 -10.81 2.21 -1.18
N ILE A 57 -10.44 3.48 -1.14
CA ILE A 57 -11.43 4.58 -1.10
C ILE A 57 -11.61 5.24 -2.45
N LYS A 58 -10.58 5.17 -3.27
CA LYS A 58 -10.53 5.88 -4.56
C LYS A 58 -11.38 5.19 -5.61
N SER A 59 -12.11 5.99 -6.38
CA SER A 59 -12.95 5.46 -7.46
C SER A 59 -12.17 5.44 -8.79
N GLU A 60 -12.57 4.53 -9.66
CA GLU A 60 -12.10 4.45 -11.04
C GLU A 60 -12.37 5.76 -11.84
N LYS A 61 -13.44 6.48 -11.47
CA LYS A 61 -13.82 7.75 -12.12
C LYS A 61 -12.95 8.92 -11.71
N SER A 62 -12.24 8.81 -10.59
CA SER A 62 -11.38 9.86 -10.05
C SER A 62 -9.99 9.69 -10.63
N LYS A 63 -9.64 10.52 -11.61
CA LYS A 63 -8.30 10.50 -12.25
C LYS A 63 -7.27 11.16 -11.33
N TYR A 64 -6.78 10.41 -10.34
CA TYR A 64 -5.67 10.86 -9.50
C TYR A 64 -4.35 10.82 -10.27
N GLY A 65 -3.45 11.76 -9.96
CA GLY A 65 -2.17 11.89 -10.64
C GLY A 65 -1.31 10.62 -10.57
N GLU A 66 -1.31 9.92 -9.43
CA GLU A 66 -0.60 8.65 -9.24
C GLU A 66 -1.17 7.51 -10.10
N GLN A 67 -2.50 7.44 -10.27
CA GLN A 67 -3.13 6.45 -11.15
C GLN A 67 -2.75 6.68 -12.61
N MET A 68 -2.83 7.94 -13.05
CA MET A 68 -2.44 8.33 -14.41
C MET A 68 -0.95 8.06 -14.68
N ALA A 69 -0.09 8.25 -13.70
CA ALA A 69 1.33 7.96 -13.81
C ALA A 69 1.58 6.45 -13.88
N ALA A 70 0.93 5.67 -13.00
CA ALA A 70 1.02 4.21 -12.94
C ALA A 70 0.59 3.58 -14.29
N GLU A 71 -0.53 4.01 -14.85
CA GLU A 71 -1.03 3.56 -16.15
C GLU A 71 0.00 3.76 -17.27
N LYS A 72 0.65 4.94 -17.31
CA LYS A 72 1.66 5.25 -18.34
C LYS A 72 2.90 4.36 -18.28
N ILE A 73 3.26 3.87 -17.10
CA ILE A 73 4.45 3.04 -16.89
C ILE A 73 4.12 1.56 -16.71
N GLY A 74 2.81 1.20 -16.79
CA GLY A 74 2.37 -0.20 -16.72
C GLY A 74 2.35 -0.79 -15.31
N ILE A 75 2.26 0.04 -14.25
CA ILE A 75 2.00 -0.44 -12.89
C ILE A 75 0.50 -0.62 -12.72
N GLU A 76 0.08 -1.83 -12.34
CA GLU A 76 -1.32 -2.15 -12.07
C GLU A 76 -1.81 -1.44 -10.81
N MET A 77 -2.90 -0.66 -10.93
CA MET A 77 -3.59 -0.05 -9.78
C MET A 77 -5.07 -0.38 -9.86
N ILE A 78 -5.57 -1.12 -8.88
CA ILE A 78 -6.95 -1.59 -8.82
C ILE A 78 -7.76 -0.69 -7.88
N PRO A 79 -8.71 0.09 -8.40
CA PRO A 79 -9.60 0.88 -7.56
C PRO A 79 -10.64 -0.03 -6.89
N ALA A 80 -10.85 0.13 -5.59
CA ALA A 80 -11.78 -0.62 -4.77
C ALA A 80 -12.66 0.32 -3.92
N GLY A 81 -13.11 1.42 -4.51
CA GLY A 81 -13.98 2.41 -3.89
C GLY A 81 -14.73 3.23 -4.92
N ARG A 82 -15.63 4.10 -4.45
CA ARG A 82 -16.41 5.04 -5.28
C ARG A 82 -15.95 6.49 -5.11
N GLY A 83 -14.93 6.74 -4.35
CA GLY A 83 -14.51 8.06 -3.89
C GLY A 83 -14.83 8.25 -2.40
N PHE A 84 -14.83 9.49 -1.93
CA PHE A 84 -15.07 9.76 -0.51
C PHE A 84 -16.46 9.32 -0.07
N SER A 85 -16.52 8.26 0.75
CA SER A 85 -17.73 7.60 1.22
C SER A 85 -18.60 8.47 2.13
N TRP A 86 -18.06 9.53 2.75
CA TRP A 86 -18.88 10.48 3.57
C TRP A 86 -19.86 11.32 2.77
N THR A 87 -19.82 11.26 1.45
CA THR A 87 -20.84 11.83 0.55
C THR A 87 -21.77 10.81 -0.04
N SER A 88 -21.52 9.52 0.21
CA SER A 88 -22.30 8.39 -0.31
C SER A 88 -23.65 8.30 0.43
N LYS A 89 -24.71 8.04 -0.35
CA LYS A 89 -26.04 7.76 0.19
C LYS A 89 -26.26 6.28 0.47
N ASP A 90 -25.37 5.42 0.00
CA ASP A 90 -25.44 3.97 0.12
C ASP A 90 -24.08 3.40 0.54
N LEU A 91 -23.92 3.23 1.85
CA LEU A 91 -22.73 2.67 2.47
C LEU A 91 -22.57 1.18 2.18
N SER A 92 -23.67 0.47 1.86
CA SER A 92 -23.61 -0.96 1.59
C SER A 92 -22.87 -1.28 0.29
N GLU A 93 -22.98 -0.42 -0.72
CA GLU A 93 -22.19 -0.56 -1.95
C GLU A 93 -20.70 -0.26 -1.72
N ASP A 94 -20.39 0.74 -0.90
CA ASP A 94 -19.00 1.09 -0.57
C ASP A 94 -18.33 -0.03 0.23
N GLU A 95 -19.05 -0.62 1.18
CA GLU A 95 -18.60 -1.80 1.92
C GLU A 95 -18.33 -2.99 1.00
N ALA A 96 -19.28 -3.30 0.09
CA ALA A 96 -19.14 -4.41 -0.86
C ALA A 96 -17.92 -4.22 -1.78
N LEU A 97 -17.65 -2.98 -2.22
CA LEU A 97 -16.46 -2.67 -3.02
C LEU A 97 -15.17 -2.85 -2.22
N ALA A 98 -15.15 -2.39 -0.96
CA ALA A 98 -13.99 -2.58 -0.08
C ALA A 98 -13.72 -4.06 0.18
N GLN A 99 -14.76 -4.86 0.47
CA GLN A 99 -14.66 -6.31 0.66
C GLN A 99 -14.17 -7.03 -0.59
N ASN A 100 -14.67 -6.64 -1.78
CA ASN A 100 -14.16 -7.19 -3.04
C ASN A 100 -12.69 -6.80 -3.29
N GLY A 101 -12.31 -5.55 -3.00
CA GLY A 101 -10.93 -5.09 -3.08
C GLY A 101 -10.01 -5.89 -2.16
N TRP A 102 -10.47 -6.19 -0.94
CA TRP A 102 -9.73 -7.03 0.00
C TRP A 102 -9.60 -8.48 -0.51
N ARG A 103 -10.65 -9.06 -1.07
CA ARG A 103 -10.59 -10.38 -1.69
C ARG A 103 -9.52 -10.43 -2.79
N ILE A 104 -9.50 -9.42 -3.68
CA ILE A 104 -8.48 -9.31 -4.73
C ILE A 104 -7.09 -9.16 -4.12
N ALA A 105 -6.92 -8.28 -3.12
CA ALA A 105 -5.65 -8.08 -2.45
C ALA A 105 -5.09 -9.37 -1.84
N LYS A 106 -5.93 -10.16 -1.16
CA LYS A 106 -5.54 -11.48 -0.60
C LYS A 106 -5.04 -12.43 -1.68
N GLU A 107 -5.79 -12.54 -2.78
CA GLU A 107 -5.42 -13.39 -3.91
C GLU A 107 -4.04 -12.98 -4.47
N LYS A 108 -3.82 -11.68 -4.67
CA LYS A 108 -2.55 -11.15 -5.20
C LYS A 108 -1.39 -11.33 -4.21
N ILE A 109 -1.63 -11.14 -2.91
CA ILE A 109 -0.61 -11.35 -1.86
C ILE A 109 -0.15 -12.81 -1.84
N THR A 110 -1.08 -13.74 -1.96
CA THR A 110 -0.80 -15.18 -1.87
C THR A 110 -0.31 -15.80 -3.18
N SER A 111 -0.49 -15.13 -4.31
CA SER A 111 -0.08 -15.65 -5.63
C SER A 111 1.42 -15.89 -5.78
N GLY A 112 2.24 -15.09 -5.09
CA GLY A 112 3.69 -15.11 -5.26
C GLY A 112 4.21 -14.38 -6.51
N ASP A 113 3.33 -13.71 -7.27
CA ASP A 113 3.67 -13.06 -8.54
C ASP A 113 4.25 -11.65 -8.36
N TYR A 114 4.14 -11.09 -7.15
CA TYR A 114 4.52 -9.70 -6.88
C TYR A 114 5.64 -9.61 -5.84
N ASP A 115 6.52 -8.64 -6.05
CA ASP A 115 7.58 -8.27 -5.11
C ASP A 115 7.14 -7.17 -4.14
N VAL A 116 6.22 -6.30 -4.60
CA VAL A 116 5.68 -5.18 -3.81
C VAL A 116 4.18 -5.02 -4.10
N ILE A 117 3.38 -5.04 -3.04
CA ILE A 117 1.95 -4.71 -3.11
C ILE A 117 1.67 -3.54 -2.19
N MET A 118 0.96 -2.53 -2.69
CA MET A 118 0.46 -1.42 -1.88
C MET A 118 -1.05 -1.58 -1.62
N LEU A 119 -1.44 -1.51 -0.35
CA LEU A 119 -2.82 -1.44 0.11
C LEU A 119 -3.10 0.02 0.49
N ASP A 120 -3.56 0.81 -0.49
CA ASP A 120 -3.74 2.25 -0.33
C ASP A 120 -5.07 2.56 0.34
N GLU A 121 -5.00 3.27 1.47
CA GLU A 121 -6.14 3.68 2.29
C GLU A 121 -6.95 2.51 2.92
N ILE A 122 -6.35 1.31 3.08
CA ILE A 122 -7.01 0.15 3.68
C ILE A 122 -7.39 0.39 5.15
N THR A 123 -6.70 1.27 5.87
CA THR A 123 -7.02 1.52 7.28
C THR A 123 -8.44 2.03 7.48
N TYR A 124 -9.02 2.72 6.50
CA TYR A 124 -10.39 3.21 6.61
C TYR A 124 -11.43 2.09 6.66
N PRO A 125 -11.54 1.20 5.64
CA PRO A 125 -12.52 0.11 5.71
C PRO A 125 -12.26 -0.85 6.87
N VAL A 126 -11.01 -1.00 7.34
CA VAL A 126 -10.71 -1.75 8.56
C VAL A 126 -11.27 -1.03 9.79
N SER A 127 -11.00 0.28 9.96
CA SER A 127 -11.52 1.07 11.09
C SER A 127 -13.05 1.17 11.11
N TRP A 128 -13.70 1.07 9.95
CA TRP A 128 -15.17 1.07 9.84
C TRP A 128 -15.78 -0.33 10.06
N GLY A 129 -14.96 -1.35 10.22
CA GLY A 129 -15.42 -2.74 10.40
C GLY A 129 -15.94 -3.39 9.11
N TRP A 130 -15.66 -2.82 7.94
CA TRP A 130 -16.00 -3.41 6.65
C TRP A 130 -15.07 -4.55 6.25
N ILE A 131 -13.84 -4.50 6.75
CA ILE A 131 -12.82 -5.54 6.59
C ILE A 131 -12.37 -5.91 8.00
N ASP A 132 -12.35 -7.21 8.29
CA ASP A 132 -11.93 -7.74 9.58
C ASP A 132 -10.42 -7.53 9.78
N VAL A 133 -10.04 -6.88 10.87
CA VAL A 133 -8.65 -6.61 11.20
C VAL A 133 -7.86 -7.90 11.46
N ASP A 134 -8.48 -8.89 12.11
CA ASP A 134 -7.81 -10.17 12.42
C ASP A 134 -7.48 -10.93 11.14
N GLU A 135 -8.37 -10.87 10.13
CA GLU A 135 -8.09 -11.44 8.81
C GLU A 135 -6.93 -10.72 8.11
N VAL A 136 -6.87 -9.39 8.22
CA VAL A 136 -5.75 -8.61 7.64
C VAL A 136 -4.43 -8.97 8.31
N LEU A 137 -4.41 -9.10 9.63
CA LEU A 137 -3.23 -9.49 10.38
C LEU A 137 -2.77 -10.91 10.01
N GLU A 138 -3.70 -11.86 9.90
CA GLU A 138 -3.39 -13.23 9.47
C GLU A 138 -2.74 -13.26 8.08
N VAL A 139 -3.26 -12.48 7.13
CA VAL A 139 -2.68 -12.37 5.77
C VAL A 139 -1.29 -11.74 5.80
N ILE A 140 -1.07 -10.71 6.63
CA ILE A 140 0.24 -10.07 6.80
C ILE A 140 1.26 -11.05 7.39
N GLU A 141 0.88 -11.82 8.40
CA GLU A 141 1.76 -12.80 9.06
C GLU A 141 2.15 -13.94 8.11
N ASN A 142 1.21 -14.38 7.27
CA ASN A 142 1.38 -15.50 6.36
C ASN A 142 1.81 -15.09 4.92
N LYS A 143 2.09 -13.81 4.68
CA LYS A 143 2.54 -13.36 3.36
C LYS A 143 3.82 -14.07 2.91
N PRO A 144 4.07 -14.22 1.60
CA PRO A 144 5.35 -14.69 1.10
C PRO A 144 6.53 -13.93 1.73
N GLU A 145 7.57 -14.65 2.14
CA GLU A 145 8.68 -14.11 2.93
C GLU A 145 9.33 -12.88 2.29
N MET A 146 9.44 -12.87 0.97
CA MET A 146 10.10 -11.80 0.21
C MET A 146 9.18 -10.68 -0.24
N LEU A 147 7.85 -10.85 -0.13
CA LEU A 147 6.88 -9.82 -0.53
C LEU A 147 6.97 -8.62 0.42
N ASN A 148 7.10 -7.43 -0.16
CA ASN A 148 6.96 -6.17 0.57
C ASN A 148 5.51 -5.70 0.50
N LEU A 149 4.90 -5.42 1.65
CA LEU A 149 3.58 -4.78 1.75
C LEU A 149 3.74 -3.33 2.17
N ILE A 150 3.09 -2.44 1.45
CA ILE A 150 3.00 -1.02 1.79
C ILE A 150 1.53 -0.75 2.15
N ILE A 151 1.29 -0.32 3.36
CA ILE A 151 -0.05 -0.01 3.88
C ILE A 151 -0.14 1.47 4.09
N THR A 152 -1.23 2.09 3.63
CA THR A 152 -1.46 3.52 3.88
C THR A 152 -2.84 3.77 4.47
N GLY A 153 -2.96 4.87 5.18
CA GLY A 153 -4.22 5.38 5.71
C GLY A 153 -4.04 6.11 7.04
N ARG A 154 -5.13 6.68 7.55
CA ARG A 154 -5.14 7.28 8.89
C ARG A 154 -5.50 6.21 9.92
N ASP A 155 -5.22 6.53 11.19
CA ASP A 155 -5.68 5.74 12.33
C ASP A 155 -5.42 4.24 12.14
N ALA A 156 -4.16 3.90 11.77
CA ALA A 156 -3.76 2.51 11.68
C ALA A 156 -3.93 1.83 13.05
N HIS A 157 -4.45 0.60 13.04
CA HIS A 157 -4.58 -0.21 14.24
C HIS A 157 -3.18 -0.52 14.81
N GLU A 158 -3.06 -0.55 16.15
CA GLU A 158 -1.82 -0.87 16.85
C GLU A 158 -1.44 -2.35 16.71
#